data_7bc525b6ac813967a9eb33a6ff1cc677
#
_entry.id   7bc525b6ac813967a9eb33a6ff1cc677
#
_cell.length_a   1.000
_cell.length_b   1.000
_cell.length_c   1.000
_cell.angle_alpha   90.00
_cell.angle_beta   90.00
_cell.angle_gamma   90.00
#
_symmetry.space_group_name_H-M   'P 1'
#
loop_
_entity.id
_entity.type
_entity.pdbx_description
1 polymer ?
#
loop_
_entity_poly.entity_id
_entity_poly.type
_entity_poly.pdbx_seq_one_letter_code
_entity_poly.pdbx_strand_id
1 'polypeptide(L)'
;MDVDEVVAAGATQQVAAMRSGALSARELTVATLVAVERENARLNAVVELLADEAFDAAAEADQRRADGDDGPLLGVPIAIKNDLDLAGHVTALGSRAITTPATADAELVARIRRAGMVPVATTTLPELAIHGFTESEANGITRNPHHLDHSPGGSSGGSAALVGAGAVSAATASDGAGSVRIPAASCGLVGFKPTHGTMPSSGGWHGLSTQSGLAQRVADAALFLQTLGSFDGSLVDSAATDPPPLRVGVSTSASAATRALPLDPRVRSAMDATASVLDDAGHDVREVSIQFRLDGRMLAIRYLTGIRDQAAAVDDLAMLERRTRQIARLGRPFGAGSIARSRRAGDRWGAAVHDDLGVDVLLTPVMSGPALPVGRFEGRGGVRTVLGMNSFYPYTVQWNHAGTPAVSMPVGRTDDGLPLAVQLIARRGDDARLMSLAAWLERSQA
;
A
#
# COMPACT_ATOMS: atom_id res chain seq x y z
N MET A 1 -21.04 12.77 -20.10
CA MET A 1 -19.80 12.48 -19.39
C MET A 1 -19.20 11.27 -20.08
N ASP A 2 -17.95 11.33 -20.47
CA ASP A 2 -17.27 10.17 -21.04
C ASP A 2 -17.08 9.12 -19.92
N VAL A 3 -17.53 7.89 -20.16
CA VAL A 3 -17.45 6.83 -19.15
C VAL A 3 -15.99 6.49 -18.83
N ASP A 4 -15.09 6.55 -19.82
CA ASP A 4 -13.65 6.32 -19.63
C ASP A 4 -13.03 7.40 -18.73
N GLU A 5 -13.49 8.66 -18.82
CA GLU A 5 -13.07 9.72 -17.90
C GLU A 5 -13.53 9.44 -16.47
N VAL A 6 -14.76 8.87 -16.29
CA VAL A 6 -15.28 8.52 -14.96
C VAL A 6 -14.52 7.33 -14.36
N VAL A 7 -14.12 6.33 -15.15
CA VAL A 7 -13.29 5.21 -14.67
C VAL A 7 -11.98 5.73 -14.07
N ALA A 8 -11.34 6.70 -14.72
CA ALA A 8 -10.07 7.28 -14.26
C ALA A 8 -10.22 8.37 -13.18
N ALA A 9 -11.44 8.82 -12.90
CA ALA A 9 -11.69 10.03 -12.11
C ALA A 9 -11.52 9.87 -10.58
N GLY A 10 -11.45 8.65 -10.07
CA GLY A 10 -11.41 8.34 -8.65
C GLY A 10 -12.78 8.00 -8.04
N ALA A 11 -12.75 7.34 -6.88
CA ALA A 11 -13.94 6.77 -6.25
C ALA A 11 -14.99 7.82 -5.86
N THR A 12 -14.55 8.97 -5.34
CA THR A 12 -15.43 10.07 -4.94
C THR A 12 -16.26 10.59 -6.13
N GLN A 13 -15.64 10.74 -7.30
CA GLN A 13 -16.32 11.22 -8.50
C GLN A 13 -17.23 10.13 -9.11
N GLN A 14 -16.82 8.87 -9.04
CA GLN A 14 -17.66 7.73 -9.46
C GLN A 14 -18.95 7.67 -8.64
N VAL A 15 -18.85 7.81 -7.31
CA VAL A 15 -20.02 7.87 -6.43
C VAL A 15 -20.93 9.06 -6.79
N ALA A 16 -20.36 10.24 -7.02
CA ALA A 16 -21.13 11.42 -7.40
C ALA A 16 -21.88 11.23 -8.72
N ALA A 17 -21.25 10.61 -9.73
CA ALA A 17 -21.88 10.29 -11.02
C ALA A 17 -23.04 9.30 -10.86
N MET A 18 -22.88 8.26 -10.04
CA MET A 18 -23.95 7.31 -9.76
C MET A 18 -25.09 7.92 -8.95
N ARG A 19 -24.80 8.76 -7.96
CA ARG A 19 -25.81 9.49 -7.18
C ARG A 19 -26.65 10.44 -8.00
N SER A 20 -26.06 11.09 -8.98
CA SER A 20 -26.78 11.99 -9.90
C SER A 20 -27.61 11.26 -10.96
N GLY A 21 -27.49 9.92 -11.05
CA GLY A 21 -28.11 9.12 -12.09
C GLY A 21 -27.48 9.28 -13.49
N ALA A 22 -26.30 9.93 -13.58
CA ALA A 22 -25.55 10.07 -14.83
C ALA A 22 -24.95 8.77 -15.33
N LEU A 23 -24.77 7.79 -14.43
CA LEU A 23 -24.16 6.49 -14.69
C LEU A 23 -24.69 5.47 -13.68
N SER A 24 -24.93 4.23 -14.12
CA SER A 24 -25.24 3.09 -13.24
C SER A 24 -23.95 2.39 -12.77
N ALA A 25 -24.02 1.65 -11.68
CA ALA A 25 -22.93 0.79 -11.25
C ALA A 25 -22.57 -0.25 -12.32
N ARG A 26 -23.57 -0.76 -13.03
CA ARG A 26 -23.38 -1.71 -14.13
C ARG A 26 -22.59 -1.10 -15.30
N GLU A 27 -22.94 0.10 -15.75
CA GLU A 27 -22.22 0.79 -16.84
C GLU A 27 -20.77 1.09 -16.43
N LEU A 28 -20.56 1.56 -15.21
CA LEU A 28 -19.22 1.81 -14.67
C LEU A 28 -18.39 0.51 -14.59
N THR A 29 -19.00 -0.60 -14.16
CA THR A 29 -18.34 -1.90 -14.07
C THR A 29 -17.92 -2.42 -15.44
N VAL A 30 -18.79 -2.31 -16.47
CA VAL A 30 -18.45 -2.68 -17.85
C VAL A 30 -17.23 -1.90 -18.33
N ALA A 31 -17.25 -0.58 -18.19
CA ALA A 31 -16.13 0.27 -18.62
C ALA A 31 -14.84 -0.04 -17.83
N THR A 32 -14.97 -0.30 -16.54
CA THR A 32 -13.82 -0.68 -15.68
C THR A 32 -13.21 -2.01 -16.10
N LEU A 33 -14.01 -3.04 -16.40
CA LEU A 33 -13.51 -4.33 -16.89
C LEU A 33 -12.76 -4.18 -18.21
N VAL A 34 -13.29 -3.40 -19.15
CA VAL A 34 -12.61 -3.09 -20.42
C VAL A 34 -11.28 -2.38 -20.18
N ALA A 35 -11.25 -1.39 -19.28
CA ALA A 35 -10.03 -0.67 -18.93
C ALA A 35 -9.00 -1.61 -18.26
N VAL A 36 -9.44 -2.48 -17.35
CA VAL A 36 -8.57 -3.47 -16.70
C VAL A 36 -7.96 -4.44 -17.70
N GLU A 37 -8.73 -4.98 -18.64
CA GLU A 37 -8.22 -5.88 -19.69
C GLU A 37 -7.20 -5.17 -20.59
N ARG A 38 -7.52 -3.95 -21.05
CA ARG A 38 -6.62 -3.15 -21.88
C ARG A 38 -5.29 -2.90 -21.18
N GLU A 39 -5.33 -2.45 -19.93
CA GLU A 39 -4.12 -2.14 -19.17
C GLU A 39 -3.35 -3.40 -18.77
N ASN A 40 -4.05 -4.50 -18.46
CA ASN A 40 -3.41 -5.76 -18.11
C ASN A 40 -2.57 -6.33 -19.27
N ALA A 41 -2.98 -6.14 -20.51
CA ALA A 41 -2.22 -6.60 -21.69
C ALA A 41 -0.79 -6.05 -21.74
N ARG A 42 -0.53 -4.84 -21.17
CA ARG A 42 0.81 -4.24 -21.11
C ARG A 42 1.46 -4.30 -19.75
N LEU A 43 0.67 -4.37 -18.67
CA LEU A 43 1.17 -4.27 -17.28
C LEU A 43 1.37 -5.63 -16.62
N ASN A 44 0.64 -6.67 -17.02
CA ASN A 44 0.59 -7.97 -16.35
C ASN A 44 0.29 -7.81 -14.84
N ALA A 45 -0.80 -7.12 -14.52
CA ALA A 45 -1.18 -6.72 -13.16
C ALA A 45 -2.31 -7.55 -12.55
N VAL A 46 -3.00 -8.37 -13.36
CA VAL A 46 -4.17 -9.17 -12.98
C VAL A 46 -3.79 -10.64 -12.84
N VAL A 47 -4.28 -11.28 -11.79
CA VAL A 47 -4.24 -12.74 -11.62
C VAL A 47 -5.50 -13.36 -12.22
N GLU A 48 -6.67 -12.77 -11.90
CA GLU A 48 -7.98 -13.27 -12.33
C GLU A 48 -8.94 -12.10 -12.51
N LEU A 49 -9.74 -12.13 -13.59
CA LEU A 49 -10.87 -11.22 -13.81
C LEU A 49 -12.12 -11.85 -13.19
N LEU A 50 -12.90 -11.05 -12.47
CA LEU A 50 -14.10 -11.47 -11.73
C LEU A 50 -15.37 -10.99 -12.44
N ALA A 51 -15.43 -11.11 -13.80
CA ALA A 51 -16.45 -10.47 -14.62
C ALA A 51 -17.87 -10.85 -14.22
N ASP A 52 -18.17 -12.15 -14.07
CA ASP A 52 -19.52 -12.62 -13.74
C ASP A 52 -19.96 -12.12 -12.36
N GLU A 53 -19.11 -12.28 -11.34
CA GLU A 53 -19.40 -11.76 -9.99
C GLU A 53 -19.51 -10.23 -9.95
N ALA A 54 -18.70 -9.52 -10.77
CA ALA A 54 -18.75 -8.07 -10.86
C ALA A 54 -20.09 -7.59 -11.46
N PHE A 55 -20.63 -8.29 -12.45
CA PHE A 55 -21.94 -7.96 -13.02
C PHE A 55 -23.07 -8.18 -12.01
N ASP A 56 -23.03 -9.26 -11.24
CA ASP A 56 -24.01 -9.56 -10.20
C ASP A 56 -23.95 -8.52 -9.08
N ALA A 57 -22.74 -8.19 -8.60
CA ALA A 57 -22.52 -7.18 -7.56
C ALA A 57 -22.93 -5.77 -8.01
N ALA A 58 -22.68 -5.42 -9.28
CA ALA A 58 -23.10 -4.13 -9.85
C ALA A 58 -24.64 -4.03 -9.96
N ALA A 59 -25.30 -5.11 -10.38
CA ALA A 59 -26.77 -5.14 -10.45
C ALA A 59 -27.39 -5.02 -9.03
N GLU A 60 -26.81 -5.68 -8.03
CA GLU A 60 -27.22 -5.54 -6.61
C GLU A 60 -27.01 -4.08 -6.14
N ALA A 61 -25.88 -3.46 -6.47
CA ALA A 61 -25.60 -2.08 -6.09
C ALA A 61 -26.60 -1.09 -6.72
N ASP A 62 -26.97 -1.27 -8.00
CA ASP A 62 -27.99 -0.49 -8.67
C ASP A 62 -29.38 -0.65 -8.01
N GLN A 63 -29.75 -1.90 -7.64
CA GLN A 63 -31.00 -2.17 -6.92
C GLN A 63 -31.00 -1.52 -5.53
N ARG A 64 -29.92 -1.68 -4.75
CA ARG A 64 -29.79 -1.03 -3.43
C ARG A 64 -29.94 0.48 -3.52
N ARG A 65 -29.35 1.10 -4.56
CA ARG A 65 -29.50 2.55 -4.80
C ARG A 65 -30.93 2.93 -5.14
N ALA A 66 -31.61 2.14 -5.97
CA ALA A 66 -33.04 2.35 -6.29
C ALA A 66 -33.94 2.23 -5.06
N ASP A 67 -33.56 1.38 -4.09
CA ASP A 67 -34.24 1.21 -2.80
C ASP A 67 -33.89 2.28 -1.76
N GLY A 68 -33.02 3.27 -2.13
CA GLY A 68 -32.66 4.41 -1.30
C GLY A 68 -31.40 4.25 -0.46
N ASP A 69 -30.58 3.20 -0.69
CA ASP A 69 -29.26 3.09 -0.08
C ASP A 69 -28.29 4.11 -0.71
N ASP A 70 -27.68 4.96 0.11
CA ASP A 70 -26.72 5.99 -0.29
C ASP A 70 -25.32 5.71 0.28
N GLY A 71 -24.94 4.44 0.34
CA GLY A 71 -23.64 4.02 0.83
C GLY A 71 -22.47 4.77 0.18
N PRO A 72 -21.43 5.14 0.96
CA PRO A 72 -20.37 6.05 0.49
C PRO A 72 -19.49 5.46 -0.62
N LEU A 73 -19.46 4.14 -0.79
CA LEU A 73 -18.73 3.43 -1.85
C LEU A 73 -19.62 2.43 -2.63
N LEU A 74 -20.94 2.57 -2.51
CA LEU A 74 -21.91 1.70 -3.18
C LEU A 74 -21.73 1.77 -4.71
N GLY A 75 -21.50 0.61 -5.34
CA GLY A 75 -21.32 0.46 -6.80
C GLY A 75 -19.91 0.77 -7.31
N VAL A 76 -18.96 1.17 -6.46
CA VAL A 76 -17.58 1.50 -6.89
C VAL A 76 -16.79 0.23 -7.21
N PRO A 77 -16.25 0.08 -8.44
CA PRO A 77 -15.38 -1.04 -8.80
C PRO A 77 -14.06 -1.00 -8.05
N ILE A 78 -13.59 -2.16 -7.59
CA ILE A 78 -12.35 -2.32 -6.85
C ILE A 78 -11.56 -3.55 -7.28
N ALA A 79 -10.22 -3.43 -7.35
CA ALA A 79 -9.35 -4.58 -7.50
C ALA A 79 -8.88 -5.10 -6.12
N ILE A 80 -8.83 -6.42 -5.98
CA ILE A 80 -8.46 -7.09 -4.73
C ILE A 80 -7.04 -7.67 -4.86
N LYS A 81 -6.13 -7.28 -3.98
CA LYS A 81 -4.80 -7.90 -3.94
C LYS A 81 -4.92 -9.38 -3.61
N ASN A 82 -4.25 -10.25 -4.35
CA ASN A 82 -4.32 -11.71 -4.18
C ASN A 82 -3.55 -12.21 -2.94
N ASP A 83 -3.64 -11.45 -1.85
CA ASP A 83 -3.23 -11.81 -0.49
C ASP A 83 -4.41 -11.76 0.51
N LEU A 84 -5.61 -11.53 -0.01
CA LEU A 84 -6.88 -11.56 0.72
C LEU A 84 -7.73 -12.71 0.20
N ASP A 85 -8.23 -13.53 1.11
CA ASP A 85 -9.15 -14.60 0.76
C ASP A 85 -10.45 -14.04 0.18
N LEU A 86 -10.78 -14.53 -1.01
CA LEU A 86 -12.03 -14.34 -1.71
C LEU A 86 -12.70 -15.72 -1.83
N ALA A 87 -13.87 -15.90 -1.26
CA ALA A 87 -14.56 -17.19 -1.21
C ALA A 87 -14.73 -17.79 -2.61
N GLY A 88 -14.34 -19.04 -2.79
CA GLY A 88 -14.38 -19.74 -4.08
C GLY A 88 -13.11 -19.58 -4.94
N HIS A 89 -12.22 -18.61 -4.65
CA HIS A 89 -11.02 -18.31 -5.41
C HIS A 89 -9.74 -18.72 -4.69
N VAL A 90 -8.66 -18.92 -5.45
CA VAL A 90 -7.35 -19.26 -4.88
C VAL A 90 -6.60 -17.98 -4.48
N THR A 91 -6.30 -17.86 -3.19
CA THR A 91 -5.38 -16.83 -2.67
C THR A 91 -3.95 -17.32 -2.83
N ALA A 92 -3.44 -17.26 -4.06
CA ALA A 92 -2.17 -17.88 -4.42
C ALA A 92 -0.94 -17.18 -3.82
N LEU A 93 -1.06 -15.95 -3.29
CA LEU A 93 0.05 -15.16 -2.75
C LEU A 93 1.24 -15.06 -3.74
N GLY A 94 0.98 -14.97 -5.04
CA GLY A 94 2.01 -14.93 -6.08
C GLY A 94 2.83 -16.21 -6.21
N SER A 95 2.35 -17.34 -5.69
CA SER A 95 3.04 -18.62 -5.61
C SER A 95 2.31 -19.73 -6.38
N ARG A 96 3.05 -20.70 -6.86
CA ARG A 96 2.50 -21.97 -7.36
C ARG A 96 2.26 -23.00 -6.25
N ALA A 97 2.68 -22.68 -5.03
CA ALA A 97 2.61 -23.56 -3.86
C ALA A 97 1.25 -23.55 -3.15
N ILE A 98 0.32 -22.71 -3.57
CA ILE A 98 -1.04 -22.60 -3.01
C ILE A 98 -2.03 -22.77 -4.15
N THR A 99 -2.90 -23.79 -4.02
CA THR A 99 -3.85 -24.19 -5.07
C THR A 99 -5.25 -24.39 -4.53
N THR A 100 -5.42 -24.40 -3.23
CA THR A 100 -6.71 -24.63 -2.56
C THR A 100 -7.52 -23.32 -2.52
N PRO A 101 -8.77 -23.31 -3.06
CA PRO A 101 -9.62 -22.14 -2.98
C PRO A 101 -10.00 -21.79 -1.53
N ALA A 102 -10.14 -20.51 -1.24
CA ALA A 102 -10.62 -20.03 0.05
C ALA A 102 -12.10 -20.42 0.25
N THR A 103 -12.45 -20.84 1.46
CA THR A 103 -13.84 -21.25 1.81
C THR A 103 -14.70 -20.08 2.31
N ALA A 104 -14.08 -18.95 2.62
CA ALA A 104 -14.75 -17.75 3.11
C ALA A 104 -13.95 -16.49 2.74
N ASP A 105 -14.64 -15.38 2.67
CA ASP A 105 -14.00 -14.08 2.48
C ASP A 105 -13.15 -13.68 3.70
N ALA A 106 -12.01 -13.06 3.46
CA ALA A 106 -11.31 -12.31 4.49
C ALA A 106 -12.18 -11.16 5.01
N GLU A 107 -12.03 -10.76 6.28
CA GLU A 107 -12.90 -9.71 6.88
C GLU A 107 -12.89 -8.40 6.08
N LEU A 108 -11.77 -8.01 5.49
CA LEU A 108 -11.73 -6.82 4.63
C LEU A 108 -12.57 -7.01 3.36
N VAL A 109 -12.51 -8.17 2.72
CA VAL A 109 -13.34 -8.50 1.54
C VAL A 109 -14.81 -8.52 1.91
N ALA A 110 -15.16 -9.12 3.05
CA ALA A 110 -16.54 -9.11 3.55
C ALA A 110 -17.05 -7.66 3.80
N ARG A 111 -16.20 -6.75 4.30
CA ARG A 111 -16.57 -5.33 4.45
C ARG A 111 -16.74 -4.64 3.11
N ILE A 112 -15.88 -4.91 2.13
CA ILE A 112 -15.97 -4.41 0.76
C ILE A 112 -17.33 -4.79 0.15
N ARG A 113 -17.72 -6.07 0.24
CA ARG A 113 -19.03 -6.55 -0.25
C ARG A 113 -20.20 -5.91 0.50
N ARG A 114 -20.13 -5.80 1.84
CA ARG A 114 -21.18 -5.12 2.63
C ARG A 114 -21.32 -3.63 2.28
N ALA A 115 -20.22 -2.95 1.97
CA ALA A 115 -20.24 -1.58 1.49
C ALA A 115 -20.84 -1.43 0.07
N GLY A 116 -21.12 -2.55 -0.60
CA GLY A 116 -21.65 -2.59 -1.96
C GLY A 116 -20.63 -2.21 -3.03
N MET A 117 -19.33 -2.27 -2.73
CA MET A 117 -18.29 -2.16 -3.74
C MET A 117 -18.29 -3.40 -4.65
N VAL A 118 -17.79 -3.23 -5.87
CA VAL A 118 -17.80 -4.26 -6.91
C VAL A 118 -16.38 -4.81 -7.14
N PRO A 119 -16.00 -5.98 -6.62
CA PRO A 119 -14.74 -6.62 -6.94
C PRO A 119 -14.68 -6.98 -8.43
N VAL A 120 -13.68 -6.46 -9.18
CA VAL A 120 -13.56 -6.66 -10.63
C VAL A 120 -12.39 -7.55 -11.04
N ALA A 121 -11.36 -7.66 -10.21
CA ALA A 121 -10.17 -8.48 -10.48
C ALA A 121 -9.40 -8.77 -9.21
N THR A 122 -8.62 -9.87 -9.23
CA THR A 122 -7.53 -10.06 -8.27
C THR A 122 -6.19 -9.65 -8.88
N THR A 123 -5.28 -9.07 -8.07
CA THR A 123 -4.06 -8.44 -8.58
C THR A 123 -2.79 -9.17 -8.17
N THR A 124 -1.76 -9.05 -9.03
CA THR A 124 -0.46 -9.68 -8.87
C THR A 124 0.34 -9.12 -7.69
N LEU A 125 1.19 -9.97 -7.13
CA LEU A 125 2.14 -9.67 -6.07
C LEU A 125 3.34 -10.64 -6.17
N PRO A 126 4.51 -10.33 -5.57
CA PRO A 126 5.61 -11.28 -5.49
C PRO A 126 5.26 -12.43 -4.54
N GLU A 127 5.92 -13.56 -4.71
CA GLU A 127 5.67 -14.76 -3.89
C GLU A 127 5.66 -14.43 -2.39
N LEU A 128 4.60 -14.87 -1.69
CA LEU A 128 4.31 -14.64 -0.26
C LEU A 128 4.37 -13.17 0.17
N ALA A 129 4.19 -12.22 -0.75
CA ALA A 129 4.24 -10.78 -0.50
C ALA A 129 5.57 -10.25 0.10
N ILE A 130 6.69 -10.98 -0.05
CA ILE A 130 7.95 -10.73 0.67
C ILE A 130 8.90 -9.76 -0.02
N HIS A 131 8.55 -9.20 -1.17
CA HIS A 131 9.45 -8.33 -1.93
C HIS A 131 8.85 -6.94 -2.19
N GLY A 132 9.72 -5.92 -2.28
CA GLY A 132 9.37 -4.55 -2.67
C GLY A 132 9.30 -4.33 -4.19
N PHE A 133 9.22 -5.40 -4.97
CA PHE A 133 9.04 -5.44 -6.42
C PHE A 133 8.09 -6.59 -6.77
N THR A 134 7.38 -6.53 -7.90
CA THR A 134 6.34 -7.50 -8.24
C THR A 134 6.77 -8.36 -9.42
N GLU A 135 7.49 -9.41 -9.09
CA GLU A 135 7.98 -10.43 -10.00
C GLU A 135 7.91 -11.79 -9.30
N SER A 136 7.27 -12.78 -9.91
CA SER A 136 7.19 -14.15 -9.40
C SER A 136 7.24 -15.19 -10.50
N GLU A 137 7.64 -16.43 -10.16
CA GLU A 137 7.60 -17.54 -11.10
C GLU A 137 6.15 -17.93 -11.47
N ALA A 138 5.18 -17.60 -10.63
CA ALA A 138 3.76 -17.90 -10.89
C ALA A 138 3.13 -16.92 -11.89
N ASN A 139 3.38 -15.60 -11.72
CA ASN A 139 2.66 -14.56 -12.46
C ASN A 139 3.57 -13.77 -13.42
N GLY A 140 4.89 -14.06 -13.46
CA GLY A 140 5.83 -13.29 -14.27
C GLY A 140 6.15 -11.91 -13.70
N ILE A 141 6.35 -10.93 -14.57
CA ILE A 141 6.78 -9.57 -14.25
C ILE A 141 5.61 -8.61 -14.41
N THR A 142 5.23 -7.91 -13.34
CA THR A 142 4.31 -6.77 -13.40
C THR A 142 5.09 -5.49 -13.68
N ARG A 143 4.55 -4.63 -14.55
CA ARG A 143 5.24 -3.45 -15.08
C ARG A 143 4.63 -2.16 -14.53
N ASN A 144 5.47 -1.13 -14.44
CA ASN A 144 5.06 0.21 -14.02
C ASN A 144 4.26 0.90 -15.13
N PRO A 145 3.08 1.50 -14.84
CA PRO A 145 2.26 2.15 -15.85
C PRO A 145 2.92 3.37 -16.50
N HIS A 146 3.85 4.03 -15.82
CA HIS A 146 4.55 5.21 -16.30
C HIS A 146 5.81 4.87 -17.10
N HIS A 147 6.41 3.68 -16.88
CA HIS A 147 7.59 3.22 -17.60
C HIS A 147 7.67 1.69 -17.56
N LEU A 148 7.37 1.02 -18.69
CA LEU A 148 7.20 -0.44 -18.75
C LEU A 148 8.47 -1.25 -18.41
N ASP A 149 9.65 -0.65 -18.49
CA ASP A 149 10.91 -1.30 -18.10
C ASP A 149 11.22 -1.18 -16.61
N HIS A 150 10.32 -0.57 -15.83
CA HIS A 150 10.45 -0.41 -14.39
C HIS A 150 9.39 -1.21 -13.62
N SER A 151 9.72 -1.55 -12.39
CA SER A 151 8.82 -2.22 -11.45
C SER A 151 7.76 -1.25 -10.92
N PRO A 152 6.51 -1.67 -10.73
CA PRO A 152 5.49 -0.87 -10.03
C PRO A 152 5.75 -0.82 -8.52
N GLY A 153 6.89 -1.33 -8.04
CA GLY A 153 7.13 -1.57 -6.63
C GLY A 153 6.47 -2.87 -6.16
N GLY A 154 6.32 -3.04 -4.86
CA GLY A 154 5.73 -4.23 -4.24
C GLY A 154 5.60 -4.12 -2.71
N SER A 155 4.87 -5.05 -2.14
CA SER A 155 4.28 -6.25 -2.74
C SER A 155 2.91 -6.00 -3.41
N SER A 156 2.23 -4.86 -3.22
CA SER A 156 0.95 -4.53 -3.85
C SER A 156 1.14 -3.90 -5.25
N GLY A 157 2.04 -4.48 -6.08
CA GLY A 157 2.41 -3.88 -7.35
C GLY A 157 1.35 -3.99 -8.43
N GLY A 158 0.61 -5.10 -8.51
CA GLY A 158 -0.52 -5.24 -9.44
C GLY A 158 -1.64 -4.23 -9.12
N SER A 159 -1.98 -4.09 -7.82
CA SER A 159 -2.91 -3.06 -7.36
C SER A 159 -2.47 -1.65 -7.75
N ALA A 160 -1.20 -1.31 -7.48
CA ALA A 160 -0.67 0.00 -7.82
C ALA A 160 -0.58 0.25 -9.33
N ALA A 161 -0.27 -0.78 -10.11
CA ALA A 161 -0.20 -0.67 -11.56
C ALA A 161 -1.57 -0.35 -12.18
N LEU A 162 -2.64 -1.03 -11.73
CA LEU A 162 -4.00 -0.76 -12.23
C LEU A 162 -4.52 0.62 -11.80
N VAL A 163 -4.34 1.02 -10.53
CA VAL A 163 -4.76 2.34 -10.05
C VAL A 163 -3.94 3.44 -10.73
N GLY A 164 -2.63 3.27 -10.87
CA GLY A 164 -1.74 4.23 -11.53
C GLY A 164 -1.97 4.37 -13.03
N ALA A 165 -2.53 3.35 -13.67
CA ALA A 165 -2.97 3.39 -15.07
C ALA A 165 -4.38 4.00 -15.23
N GLY A 166 -5.11 4.28 -14.14
CA GLY A 166 -6.48 4.74 -14.19
C GLY A 166 -7.49 3.66 -14.58
N ALA A 167 -7.12 2.38 -14.50
CA ALA A 167 -8.02 1.27 -14.84
C ALA A 167 -9.04 0.96 -13.74
N VAL A 168 -8.69 1.26 -12.50
CA VAL A 168 -9.59 1.21 -11.33
C VAL A 168 -9.33 2.42 -10.46
N SER A 169 -10.36 2.92 -9.77
CA SER A 169 -10.22 4.07 -8.86
C SER A 169 -9.55 3.72 -7.54
N ALA A 170 -9.67 2.49 -7.09
CA ALA A 170 -9.09 1.99 -5.84
C ALA A 170 -8.73 0.50 -5.95
N ALA A 171 -7.77 0.08 -5.17
CA ALA A 171 -7.43 -1.34 -5.00
C ALA A 171 -6.99 -1.62 -3.57
N THR A 172 -7.27 -2.83 -3.07
CA THR A 172 -6.75 -3.25 -1.77
C THR A 172 -5.23 -3.42 -1.81
N ALA A 173 -4.61 -3.17 -0.69
CA ALA A 173 -3.18 -3.32 -0.49
C ALA A 173 -2.86 -3.69 0.97
N SER A 174 -1.72 -4.31 1.21
CA SER A 174 -1.22 -4.62 2.54
C SER A 174 0.19 -4.08 2.72
N ASP A 175 0.55 -3.67 3.94
CA ASP A 175 1.86 -3.08 4.24
C ASP A 175 2.52 -3.79 5.43
N GLY A 176 3.38 -4.76 5.15
CA GLY A 176 4.18 -5.46 6.17
C GLY A 176 5.58 -4.86 6.36
N ALA A 177 6.11 -4.20 5.31
CA ALA A 177 7.44 -3.58 5.31
C ALA A 177 7.54 -2.38 4.36
N GLY A 178 6.40 -1.81 3.94
CA GLY A 178 6.31 -0.74 2.96
C GLY A 178 5.45 -1.10 1.74
N SER A 179 4.73 -2.23 1.77
CA SER A 179 4.06 -2.76 0.58
C SER A 179 2.77 -2.02 0.14
N VAL A 180 2.36 -0.97 0.83
CA VAL A 180 1.44 0.08 0.36
C VAL A 180 2.24 1.27 -0.17
N ARG A 181 3.21 1.75 0.61
CA ARG A 181 3.95 2.98 0.38
C ARG A 181 4.94 2.88 -0.78
N ILE A 182 5.65 1.76 -0.90
CA ILE A 182 6.62 1.50 -1.99
C ILE A 182 5.92 1.50 -3.36
N PRO A 183 4.85 0.70 -3.58
CA PRO A 183 4.18 0.72 -4.88
C PRO A 183 3.43 2.03 -5.13
N ALA A 184 2.89 2.70 -4.10
CA ALA A 184 2.34 4.04 -4.24
C ALA A 184 3.39 5.03 -4.76
N ALA A 185 4.58 5.06 -4.14
CA ALA A 185 5.70 5.90 -4.58
C ALA A 185 6.16 5.58 -5.99
N SER A 186 6.17 4.31 -6.38
CA SER A 186 6.59 3.85 -7.71
C SER A 186 5.59 4.22 -8.80
N CYS A 187 4.29 4.26 -8.49
CA CYS A 187 3.20 4.50 -9.45
C CYS A 187 2.54 5.88 -9.32
N GLY A 188 3.07 6.80 -8.50
CA GLY A 188 2.54 8.16 -8.37
C GLY A 188 1.20 8.23 -7.67
N LEU A 189 0.98 7.41 -6.64
CA LEU A 189 -0.26 7.25 -5.90
C LEU A 189 -0.13 7.71 -4.45
N VAL A 190 -1.28 7.94 -3.84
CA VAL A 190 -1.42 8.05 -2.38
C VAL A 190 -1.45 6.65 -1.79
N GLY A 191 -0.46 6.35 -0.93
CA GLY A 191 -0.37 5.08 -0.22
C GLY A 191 -0.40 5.30 1.29
N PHE A 192 -1.57 5.25 1.89
CA PHE A 192 -1.75 5.46 3.33
C PHE A 192 -1.66 4.14 4.09
N LYS A 193 -0.62 3.94 4.88
CA LYS A 193 -0.53 2.86 5.87
C LYS A 193 -1.11 3.37 7.19
N PRO A 194 -2.29 2.94 7.61
CA PRO A 194 -2.89 3.44 8.84
C PRO A 194 -2.20 2.90 10.12
N THR A 195 -2.59 3.41 11.25
CA THR A 195 -2.24 2.89 12.57
C THR A 195 -2.55 1.40 12.64
N HIS A 196 -1.65 0.60 13.22
CA HIS A 196 -1.85 -0.83 13.37
C HIS A 196 -3.09 -1.14 14.21
N GLY A 197 -3.99 -1.95 13.67
CA GLY A 197 -5.23 -2.38 14.30
C GLY A 197 -6.47 -1.57 13.91
N THR A 198 -6.37 -0.50 13.11
CA THR A 198 -7.52 0.28 12.64
C THR A 198 -8.22 -0.35 11.45
N MET A 199 -7.51 -1.14 10.64
CA MET A 199 -8.09 -1.91 9.56
C MET A 199 -8.23 -3.38 9.93
N PRO A 200 -9.22 -4.10 9.36
CA PRO A 200 -9.33 -5.54 9.55
C PRO A 200 -8.04 -6.24 9.12
N SER A 201 -7.47 -7.05 9.98
CA SER A 201 -6.22 -7.75 9.72
C SER A 201 -6.21 -9.10 10.41
N SER A 202 -5.67 -10.12 9.73
CA SER A 202 -5.38 -11.43 10.31
C SER A 202 -4.16 -11.42 11.25
N GLY A 203 -3.58 -10.26 11.53
CA GLY A 203 -2.36 -10.13 12.34
C GLY A 203 -1.10 -10.64 11.64
N GLY A 204 -1.09 -10.64 10.31
CA GLY A 204 0.00 -11.13 9.47
C GLY A 204 1.38 -10.63 9.87
N TRP A 205 2.37 -11.50 9.73
CA TRP A 205 3.76 -11.27 10.13
C TRP A 205 3.91 -10.80 11.58
N HIS A 206 3.17 -11.46 12.48
CA HIS A 206 3.16 -11.17 13.92
C HIS A 206 2.82 -9.70 14.24
N GLY A 207 1.91 -9.10 13.47
CA GLY A 207 1.46 -7.73 13.63
C GLY A 207 2.40 -6.69 13.01
N LEU A 208 3.22 -7.04 12.03
CA LEU A 208 3.85 -6.05 11.14
C LEU A 208 2.91 -5.58 10.04
N SER A 209 2.10 -6.48 9.50
CA SER A 209 1.23 -6.19 8.37
C SER A 209 -0.02 -5.41 8.80
N THR A 210 -0.37 -4.40 8.01
CA THR A 210 -1.60 -3.62 8.12
C THR A 210 -2.28 -3.61 6.76
N GLN A 211 -3.57 -3.88 6.71
CA GLN A 211 -4.35 -3.76 5.49
C GLN A 211 -4.64 -2.28 5.19
N SER A 212 -4.82 -1.97 3.91
CA SER A 212 -5.11 -0.62 3.42
C SER A 212 -5.64 -0.67 1.98
N GLY A 213 -5.68 0.49 1.33
CA GLY A 213 -5.94 0.65 -0.09
C GLY A 213 -4.95 1.62 -0.74
N LEU A 214 -4.95 1.59 -2.07
CA LEU A 214 -4.24 2.53 -2.92
C LEU A 214 -5.26 3.36 -3.68
N ALA A 215 -5.03 4.67 -3.79
CA ALA A 215 -5.87 5.59 -4.51
C ALA A 215 -5.03 6.66 -5.21
N GLN A 216 -5.61 7.33 -6.21
CA GLN A 216 -4.93 8.43 -6.89
C GLN A 216 -4.94 9.73 -6.08
N ARG A 217 -5.95 9.91 -5.20
CA ARG A 217 -6.17 11.13 -4.42
C ARG A 217 -6.34 10.82 -2.93
N VAL A 218 -5.98 11.79 -2.11
CA VAL A 218 -6.12 11.67 -0.65
C VAL A 218 -7.59 11.54 -0.23
N ALA A 219 -8.51 12.24 -0.89
CA ALA A 219 -9.94 12.13 -0.60
C ALA A 219 -10.49 10.72 -0.83
N ASP A 220 -10.06 10.03 -1.89
CA ASP A 220 -10.45 8.64 -2.18
C ASP A 220 -9.85 7.67 -1.16
N ALA A 221 -8.59 7.88 -0.76
CA ALA A 221 -7.95 7.10 0.30
C ALA A 221 -8.68 7.28 1.66
N ALA A 222 -9.07 8.52 1.99
CA ALA A 222 -9.84 8.82 3.20
C ALA A 222 -11.19 8.11 3.20
N LEU A 223 -11.92 8.18 2.07
CA LEU A 223 -13.23 7.55 1.90
C LEU A 223 -13.13 6.02 2.04
N PHE A 224 -12.13 5.41 1.39
CA PHE A 224 -11.87 3.98 1.46
C PHE A 224 -11.57 3.52 2.91
N LEU A 225 -10.63 4.18 3.55
CA LEU A 225 -10.22 3.83 4.91
C LEU A 225 -11.36 4.03 5.91
N GLN A 226 -12.08 5.17 5.85
CA GLN A 226 -13.20 5.47 6.72
C GLN A 226 -14.33 4.44 6.59
N THR A 227 -14.62 3.99 5.37
CA THR A 227 -15.71 3.04 5.11
C THR A 227 -15.37 1.62 5.62
N LEU A 228 -14.11 1.22 5.51
CA LEU A 228 -13.70 -0.16 5.74
C LEU A 228 -12.94 -0.39 7.05
N GLY A 229 -12.47 0.68 7.69
CA GLY A 229 -11.71 0.63 8.94
C GLY A 229 -12.50 1.09 10.17
N SER A 230 -11.77 1.26 11.27
CA SER A 230 -12.28 1.81 12.53
C SER A 230 -11.26 2.82 13.06
N PHE A 231 -11.61 4.10 13.01
CA PHE A 231 -10.73 5.21 13.33
C PHE A 231 -11.35 6.10 14.40
N ASP A 232 -10.51 6.73 15.21
CA ASP A 232 -10.93 7.78 16.13
C ASP A 232 -11.08 9.09 15.33
N GLY A 233 -12.31 9.50 15.08
CA GLY A 233 -12.66 10.65 14.26
C GLY A 233 -12.86 10.32 12.78
N SER A 234 -13.27 11.33 12.02
CA SER A 234 -13.56 11.21 10.58
C SER A 234 -12.32 11.52 9.75
N LEU A 235 -11.86 10.56 8.97
CA LEU A 235 -10.77 10.76 8.01
C LEU A 235 -11.23 11.61 6.82
N VAL A 236 -12.51 11.49 6.42
CA VAL A 236 -13.09 12.28 5.33
C VAL A 236 -13.14 13.75 5.71
N ASP A 237 -13.64 14.08 6.91
CA ASP A 237 -13.67 15.46 7.39
C ASP A 237 -12.25 16.01 7.59
N SER A 238 -11.33 15.18 8.06
CA SER A 238 -9.92 15.55 8.21
C SER A 238 -9.26 15.86 6.87
N ALA A 239 -9.56 15.12 5.80
CA ALA A 239 -9.07 15.42 4.46
C ALA A 239 -9.63 16.73 3.88
N ALA A 240 -10.80 17.16 4.34
CA ALA A 240 -11.42 18.43 3.95
C ALA A 240 -10.98 19.65 4.79
N THR A 241 -10.21 19.42 5.88
CA THR A 241 -9.81 20.45 6.84
C THR A 241 -8.30 20.65 6.80
N ASP A 242 -7.83 21.90 6.78
CA ASP A 242 -6.41 22.22 6.85
C ASP A 242 -5.83 21.88 8.24
N PRO A 243 -4.61 21.35 8.30
CA PRO A 243 -3.96 21.04 9.57
C PRO A 243 -3.60 22.35 10.33
N PRO A 244 -3.62 22.34 11.68
CA PRO A 244 -2.99 23.41 12.44
C PRO A 244 -1.47 23.43 12.19
N PRO A 245 -0.75 24.50 12.57
CA PRO A 245 0.70 24.51 12.54
C PRO A 245 1.29 23.31 13.30
N LEU A 246 2.19 22.58 12.64
CA LEU A 246 2.80 21.34 13.12
C LEU A 246 4.32 21.48 13.24
N ARG A 247 4.94 20.73 14.14
CA ARG A 247 6.39 20.53 14.20
C ARG A 247 6.76 19.38 13.26
N VAL A 248 7.46 19.68 12.17
CA VAL A 248 7.83 18.70 11.16
C VAL A 248 9.32 18.41 11.21
N GLY A 249 9.66 17.16 11.48
CA GLY A 249 11.06 16.70 11.47
C GLY A 249 11.46 16.13 10.11
N VAL A 250 12.42 16.75 9.43
CA VAL A 250 12.96 16.24 8.16
C VAL A 250 14.10 15.28 8.42
N SER A 251 14.03 14.04 7.90
CA SER A 251 15.07 13.05 8.16
C SER A 251 15.35 12.14 6.96
N THR A 252 16.62 11.93 6.68
CA THR A 252 17.12 10.90 5.76
C THR A 252 17.77 9.74 6.48
N SER A 253 17.56 9.63 7.81
CA SER A 253 18.07 8.52 8.59
C SER A 253 17.47 7.19 8.12
N ALA A 254 18.34 6.26 7.72
CA ALA A 254 17.95 4.91 7.31
C ALA A 254 18.09 3.93 8.47
N SER A 255 17.30 2.86 8.46
CA SER A 255 17.40 1.81 9.47
C SER A 255 18.82 1.22 9.54
N ALA A 256 19.37 1.08 10.73
CA ALA A 256 20.73 0.54 10.97
C ALA A 256 20.90 -0.94 10.58
N ALA A 257 19.81 -1.63 10.23
CA ALA A 257 19.86 -3.05 9.83
C ALA A 257 20.55 -3.24 8.46
N THR A 258 20.69 -2.17 7.66
CA THR A 258 21.24 -2.21 6.31
C THR A 258 22.10 -0.98 6.02
N ARG A 259 23.13 -1.17 5.20
CA ARG A 259 23.82 -0.05 4.57
C ARG A 259 22.92 0.49 3.46
N ALA A 260 22.19 1.58 3.73
CA ALA A 260 21.38 2.25 2.72
C ALA A 260 22.25 2.65 1.50
N LEU A 261 21.66 2.59 0.31
CA LEU A 261 22.25 3.24 -0.85
C LEU A 261 22.25 4.78 -0.62
N PRO A 262 23.17 5.52 -1.23
CA PRO A 262 23.07 6.96 -1.26
C PRO A 262 21.68 7.37 -1.75
N LEU A 263 21.10 8.39 -1.13
CA LEU A 263 19.84 8.96 -1.57
C LEU A 263 20.02 9.62 -2.92
N ASP A 264 19.20 9.28 -3.88
CA ASP A 264 19.18 9.89 -5.22
C ASP A 264 18.97 11.41 -5.08
N PRO A 265 19.76 12.25 -5.75
CA PRO A 265 19.63 13.72 -5.69
C PRO A 265 18.21 14.21 -6.03
N ARG A 266 17.50 13.55 -6.95
CA ARG A 266 16.12 13.91 -7.33
C ARG A 266 15.14 13.70 -6.16
N VAL A 267 15.29 12.60 -5.41
CA VAL A 267 14.50 12.35 -4.20
C VAL A 267 14.86 13.37 -3.12
N ARG A 268 16.15 13.71 -2.95
CA ARG A 268 16.58 14.72 -2.01
C ARG A 268 15.95 16.08 -2.35
N SER A 269 16.04 16.51 -3.61
CA SER A 269 15.45 17.79 -4.05
C SER A 269 13.93 17.83 -3.87
N ALA A 270 13.23 16.71 -4.11
CA ALA A 270 11.79 16.62 -3.88
C ALA A 270 11.44 16.74 -2.39
N MET A 271 12.24 16.15 -1.51
CA MET A 271 12.10 16.31 -0.06
C MET A 271 12.35 17.76 0.38
N ASP A 272 13.43 18.37 -0.09
CA ASP A 272 13.79 19.74 0.28
C ASP A 272 12.70 20.73 -0.21
N ALA A 273 12.17 20.54 -1.41
CA ALA A 273 11.04 21.33 -1.92
C ALA A 273 9.77 21.14 -1.07
N THR A 274 9.45 19.90 -0.67
CA THR A 274 8.31 19.62 0.21
C THR A 274 8.51 20.28 1.59
N ALA A 275 9.71 20.22 2.14
CA ALA A 275 10.05 20.86 3.41
C ALA A 275 9.87 22.39 3.33
N SER A 276 10.30 23.03 2.22
CA SER A 276 10.09 24.46 2.00
C SER A 276 8.61 24.83 1.91
N VAL A 277 7.80 24.06 1.18
CA VAL A 277 6.34 24.29 1.08
C VAL A 277 5.67 24.22 2.46
N LEU A 278 6.10 23.28 3.31
CA LEU A 278 5.59 23.17 4.68
C LEU A 278 6.02 24.34 5.58
N ASP A 279 7.27 24.81 5.47
CA ASP A 279 7.81 25.95 6.22
C ASP A 279 7.11 27.25 5.81
N ASP A 280 6.96 27.50 4.51
CA ASP A 280 6.25 28.65 3.96
C ASP A 280 4.78 28.71 4.38
N ALA A 281 4.16 27.57 4.69
CA ALA A 281 2.81 27.46 5.22
C ALA A 281 2.71 27.69 6.75
N GLY A 282 3.84 27.93 7.42
CA GLY A 282 3.88 28.23 8.86
C GLY A 282 3.99 27.01 9.77
N HIS A 283 4.38 25.85 9.24
CA HIS A 283 4.80 24.72 10.07
C HIS A 283 6.25 24.96 10.60
N ASP A 284 6.57 24.42 11.80
CA ASP A 284 7.93 24.44 12.35
C ASP A 284 8.75 23.29 11.75
N VAL A 285 9.47 23.56 10.67
CA VAL A 285 10.23 22.56 9.90
C VAL A 285 11.70 22.58 10.31
N ARG A 286 12.23 21.40 10.71
CA ARG A 286 13.64 21.27 11.12
C ARG A 286 14.23 19.92 10.78
N GLU A 287 15.51 19.87 10.53
CA GLU A 287 16.23 18.61 10.38
C GLU A 287 16.33 17.86 11.70
N VAL A 288 16.07 16.53 11.64
CA VAL A 288 16.19 15.62 12.80
C VAL A 288 16.94 14.34 12.42
N SER A 289 17.65 13.76 13.38
CA SER A 289 18.32 12.47 13.20
C SER A 289 17.63 11.38 13.99
N ILE A 290 17.02 10.42 13.28
CA ILE A 290 16.34 9.29 13.90
C ILE A 290 17.37 8.25 14.36
N GLN A 291 17.40 7.96 15.65
CA GLN A 291 18.27 6.94 16.21
C GLN A 291 17.58 5.57 16.22
N PHE A 292 17.91 4.75 15.25
CA PHE A 292 17.46 3.33 15.21
C PHE A 292 18.35 2.48 16.12
N ARG A 293 18.09 2.51 17.43
CA ARG A 293 18.84 1.75 18.48
C ARG A 293 18.73 0.23 18.21
N LEU A 294 18.97 -0.60 19.23
CA LEU A 294 18.82 -2.07 19.17
C LEU A 294 17.45 -2.52 18.63
N ASP A 295 16.43 -1.69 18.74
CA ASP A 295 15.07 -1.94 18.31
C ASP A 295 14.97 -2.14 16.78
N GLY A 296 15.80 -1.47 15.96
CA GLY A 296 15.87 -1.71 14.52
C GLY A 296 16.30 -3.13 14.13
N ARG A 297 17.09 -3.81 14.98
CA ARG A 297 17.44 -5.23 14.77
C ARG A 297 16.28 -6.17 15.11
N MET A 298 15.40 -5.76 16.02
CA MET A 298 14.26 -6.56 16.45
C MET A 298 13.20 -6.71 15.37
N LEU A 299 13.04 -5.74 14.44
CA LEU A 299 12.07 -5.84 13.35
C LEU A 299 12.34 -7.04 12.44
N ALA A 300 13.62 -7.37 12.18
CA ALA A 300 14.00 -8.49 11.32
C ALA A 300 13.47 -9.83 11.86
N ILE A 301 13.30 -9.98 13.17
CA ILE A 301 12.75 -11.19 13.79
C ILE A 301 11.32 -11.43 13.31
N ARG A 302 10.45 -10.41 13.40
CA ARG A 302 9.04 -10.53 12.96
C ARG A 302 8.93 -10.74 11.46
N TYR A 303 9.74 -10.05 10.68
CA TYR A 303 9.80 -10.20 9.24
C TYR A 303 10.19 -11.63 8.82
N LEU A 304 11.31 -12.13 9.33
CA LEU A 304 11.82 -13.47 8.99
C LEU A 304 10.93 -14.60 9.53
N THR A 305 10.37 -14.44 10.72
CA THR A 305 9.46 -15.44 11.29
C THR A 305 8.10 -15.42 10.60
N GLY A 306 7.60 -14.25 10.18
CA GLY A 306 6.38 -14.15 9.39
C GLY A 306 6.49 -14.86 8.05
N ILE A 307 7.62 -14.70 7.35
CA ILE A 307 7.90 -15.42 6.09
C ILE A 307 8.00 -16.92 6.34
N ARG A 308 8.69 -17.34 7.41
CA ARG A 308 8.79 -18.77 7.79
C ARG A 308 7.40 -19.38 8.00
N ASP A 309 6.54 -18.68 8.71
CA ASP A 309 5.22 -19.21 9.08
C ASP A 309 4.28 -19.25 7.87
N GLN A 310 4.33 -18.22 7.00
CA GLN A 310 3.62 -18.28 5.71
C GLN A 310 4.14 -19.42 4.81
N ALA A 311 5.46 -19.58 4.72
CA ALA A 311 6.04 -20.68 3.94
C ALA A 311 5.67 -22.06 4.50
N ALA A 312 5.42 -22.19 5.80
CA ALA A 312 4.99 -23.44 6.42
C ALA A 312 3.48 -23.75 6.21
N ALA A 313 2.70 -22.75 5.79
CA ALA A 313 1.26 -22.86 5.60
C ALA A 313 0.84 -23.12 4.13
N VAL A 314 1.78 -23.21 3.19
CA VAL A 314 1.47 -23.50 1.78
C VAL A 314 1.13 -24.99 1.57
N ASP A 315 0.40 -25.31 0.50
CA ASP A 315 -0.02 -26.69 0.18
C ASP A 315 1.19 -27.56 -0.21
N ASP A 316 2.16 -27.01 -0.99
CA ASP A 316 3.37 -27.73 -1.40
C ASP A 316 4.64 -26.84 -1.28
N LEU A 317 5.42 -27.11 -0.25
CA LEU A 317 6.71 -26.44 0.02
C LEU A 317 7.74 -26.55 -1.12
N ALA A 318 7.68 -27.61 -1.93
CA ALA A 318 8.62 -27.82 -3.03
C ALA A 318 8.38 -26.81 -4.17
N MET A 319 7.16 -26.35 -4.33
CA MET A 319 6.73 -25.40 -5.35
C MET A 319 7.06 -23.95 -5.02
N LEU A 320 7.48 -23.63 -3.78
CA LEU A 320 7.99 -22.30 -3.47
C LEU A 320 9.26 -21.96 -4.26
N GLU A 321 9.42 -20.70 -4.62
CA GLU A 321 10.65 -20.20 -5.24
C GLU A 321 11.89 -20.48 -4.37
N ARG A 322 13.02 -20.76 -5.01
CA ARG A 322 14.29 -20.99 -4.31
C ARG A 322 14.65 -19.87 -3.34
N ARG A 323 14.45 -18.60 -3.76
CA ARG A 323 14.77 -17.43 -2.92
C ARG A 323 13.87 -17.37 -1.67
N THR A 324 12.58 -17.67 -1.80
CA THR A 324 11.62 -17.72 -0.70
C THR A 324 11.97 -18.78 0.32
N ARG A 325 12.28 -20.02 -0.13
CA ARG A 325 12.73 -21.09 0.76
C ARG A 325 14.01 -20.71 1.53
N GLN A 326 14.94 -19.99 0.89
CA GLN A 326 16.16 -19.53 1.55
C GLN A 326 15.88 -18.50 2.64
N ILE A 327 14.99 -17.53 2.38
CA ILE A 327 14.62 -16.50 3.36
C ILE A 327 13.85 -17.13 4.54
N ALA A 328 12.90 -18.01 4.28
CA ALA A 328 12.12 -18.69 5.32
C ALA A 328 13.02 -19.47 6.31
N ARG A 329 14.13 -20.05 5.83
CA ARG A 329 15.10 -20.73 6.70
C ARG A 329 15.77 -19.80 7.71
N LEU A 330 15.94 -18.51 7.38
CA LEU A 330 16.55 -17.52 8.29
C LEU A 330 15.65 -17.22 9.51
N GLY A 331 14.36 -17.48 9.41
CA GLY A 331 13.41 -17.33 10.53
C GLY A 331 13.44 -18.48 11.57
N ARG A 332 14.06 -19.64 11.23
CA ARG A 332 14.04 -20.85 12.07
C ARG A 332 14.62 -20.66 13.48
N PRO A 333 15.70 -19.89 13.71
CA PRO A 333 16.28 -19.73 15.04
C PRO A 333 15.39 -18.95 16.04
N PHE A 334 14.33 -18.28 15.55
CA PHE A 334 13.53 -17.39 16.40
C PHE A 334 12.20 -18.05 16.80
N GLY A 335 12.00 -18.18 18.13
CA GLY A 335 10.76 -18.70 18.72
C GLY A 335 9.82 -17.60 19.24
N ALA A 336 8.71 -18.02 19.87
CA ALA A 336 7.65 -17.14 20.38
C ALA A 336 8.18 -16.06 21.35
N GLY A 337 9.15 -16.38 22.19
CA GLY A 337 9.79 -15.42 23.12
C GLY A 337 10.54 -14.29 22.40
N SER A 338 11.20 -14.60 21.26
CA SER A 338 11.88 -13.61 20.42
C SER A 338 10.87 -12.71 19.71
N ILE A 339 9.79 -13.27 19.20
CA ILE A 339 8.69 -12.55 18.57
C ILE A 339 8.02 -11.58 19.55
N ALA A 340 7.65 -12.07 20.74
CA ALA A 340 7.03 -11.24 21.78
C ALA A 340 7.94 -10.09 22.23
N ARG A 341 9.26 -10.34 22.32
CA ARG A 341 10.25 -9.32 22.65
C ARG A 341 10.36 -8.27 21.56
N SER A 342 10.37 -8.71 20.29
CA SER A 342 10.36 -7.83 19.11
C SER A 342 9.11 -6.94 19.09
N ARG A 343 7.92 -7.49 19.33
CA ARG A 343 6.68 -6.70 19.39
C ARG A 343 6.76 -5.60 20.46
N ARG A 344 7.12 -5.97 21.70
CA ARG A 344 7.28 -4.98 22.79
C ARG A 344 8.32 -3.91 22.50
N ALA A 345 9.41 -4.26 21.79
CA ALA A 345 10.41 -3.28 21.36
C ALA A 345 9.83 -2.27 20.37
N GLY A 346 9.07 -2.73 19.38
CA GLY A 346 8.38 -1.86 18.41
C GLY A 346 7.36 -0.94 19.07
N ASP A 347 6.54 -1.50 19.96
CA ASP A 347 5.51 -0.71 20.68
C ASP A 347 6.15 0.41 21.53
N ARG A 348 7.23 0.11 22.28
CA ARG A 348 7.96 1.13 23.06
C ARG A 348 8.59 2.20 22.18
N TRP A 349 9.26 1.79 21.10
CA TRP A 349 9.89 2.75 20.18
C TRP A 349 8.86 3.62 19.48
N GLY A 350 7.76 3.03 18.99
CA GLY A 350 6.68 3.76 18.35
C GLY A 350 5.98 4.77 19.25
N ALA A 351 5.89 4.46 20.57
CA ALA A 351 5.33 5.40 21.54
C ALA A 351 6.28 6.58 21.87
N ALA A 352 7.59 6.41 21.72
CA ALA A 352 8.58 7.39 22.15
C ALA A 352 9.18 8.25 21.01
N VAL A 353 9.28 7.72 19.78
CA VAL A 353 10.11 8.31 18.72
C VAL A 353 9.77 9.75 18.39
N HIS A 354 8.50 10.12 18.35
CA HIS A 354 8.08 11.51 18.06
C HIS A 354 8.33 12.45 19.22
N ASP A 355 8.16 11.98 20.47
CA ASP A 355 8.45 12.77 21.67
C ASP A 355 9.95 12.97 21.85
N ASP A 356 10.75 11.93 21.65
CA ASP A 356 12.22 11.99 21.72
C ASP A 356 12.79 12.99 20.71
N LEU A 357 12.13 13.14 19.54
CA LEU A 357 12.49 14.10 18.49
C LEU A 357 11.80 15.46 18.66
N GLY A 358 10.78 15.57 19.52
CA GLY A 358 10.00 16.78 19.72
C GLY A 358 9.18 17.21 18.49
N VAL A 359 8.70 16.25 17.68
CA VAL A 359 7.96 16.50 16.44
C VAL A 359 6.57 15.89 16.47
N ASP A 360 5.68 16.43 15.64
CA ASP A 360 4.33 15.90 15.44
C ASP A 360 4.30 14.97 14.24
N VAL A 361 5.03 15.31 13.18
CA VAL A 361 5.14 14.56 11.93
C VAL A 361 6.59 14.47 11.50
N LEU A 362 6.96 13.34 10.87
CA LEU A 362 8.25 13.17 10.21
C LEU A 362 8.06 13.21 8.69
N LEU A 363 8.94 13.92 7.99
CA LEU A 363 9.11 13.89 6.54
C LEU A 363 10.37 13.08 6.20
N THR A 364 10.21 11.99 5.46
CA THR A 364 11.32 11.10 5.08
C THR A 364 11.20 10.66 3.62
N PRO A 365 12.26 10.09 3.01
CA PRO A 365 12.09 9.37 1.76
C PRO A 365 11.20 8.15 1.94
N VAL A 366 10.58 7.66 0.85
CA VAL A 366 9.99 6.32 0.78
C VAL A 366 11.05 5.29 0.37
N MET A 367 11.82 5.63 -0.66
CA MET A 367 12.84 4.81 -1.30
C MET A 367 14.12 5.62 -1.50
N SER A 368 15.25 4.94 -1.75
CA SER A 368 16.53 5.60 -2.02
C SER A 368 16.61 6.28 -3.41
N GLY A 369 15.68 6.00 -4.30
CA GLY A 369 15.60 6.54 -5.66
C GLY A 369 14.24 6.25 -6.29
N PRO A 370 14.02 6.65 -7.57
CA PRO A 370 12.84 6.30 -8.34
C PRO A 370 12.67 4.77 -8.47
N ALA A 371 11.55 4.32 -9.04
CA ALA A 371 11.26 2.89 -9.23
C ALA A 371 12.43 2.13 -9.88
N LEU A 372 12.70 0.92 -9.39
CA LEU A 372 13.77 0.07 -9.92
C LEU A 372 13.41 -0.51 -11.29
N PRO A 373 14.38 -0.74 -12.18
CA PRO A 373 14.17 -1.53 -13.39
C PRO A 373 13.67 -2.94 -13.05
N VAL A 374 12.82 -3.50 -13.93
CA VAL A 374 12.41 -4.93 -13.86
C VAL A 374 13.62 -5.84 -14.00
N GLY A 375 13.57 -7.05 -13.42
CA GLY A 375 14.66 -8.02 -13.45
C GLY A 375 15.86 -7.66 -12.56
N ARG A 376 15.81 -6.56 -11.81
CA ARG A 376 16.94 -6.11 -10.95
C ARG A 376 17.45 -7.19 -10.01
N PHE A 377 16.59 -8.11 -9.59
CA PHE A 377 16.89 -9.18 -8.65
C PHE A 377 16.82 -10.58 -9.30
N GLU A 378 16.72 -10.67 -10.61
CA GLU A 378 16.69 -11.93 -11.35
C GLU A 378 17.95 -12.76 -11.07
N GLY A 379 17.79 -14.08 -10.92
CA GLY A 379 18.87 -15.02 -10.64
C GLY A 379 19.54 -14.88 -9.26
N ARG A 380 19.15 -13.89 -8.43
CA ARG A 380 19.75 -13.70 -7.10
C ARG A 380 19.13 -14.64 -6.07
N GLY A 381 19.96 -15.17 -5.17
CA GLY A 381 19.50 -15.94 -4.02
C GLY A 381 18.84 -15.05 -2.96
N GLY A 382 18.04 -15.66 -2.07
CA GLY A 382 17.22 -14.95 -1.08
C GLY A 382 17.96 -13.93 -0.23
N VAL A 383 19.13 -14.27 0.30
CA VAL A 383 19.94 -13.35 1.14
C VAL A 383 20.37 -12.11 0.35
N ARG A 384 20.88 -12.28 -0.88
CA ARG A 384 21.30 -11.16 -1.72
C ARG A 384 20.11 -10.29 -2.14
N THR A 385 18.94 -10.88 -2.37
CA THR A 385 17.71 -10.16 -2.68
C THR A 385 17.28 -9.31 -1.49
N VAL A 386 17.19 -9.89 -0.28
CA VAL A 386 16.81 -9.15 0.95
C VAL A 386 17.78 -8.01 1.24
N LEU A 387 19.09 -8.25 1.14
CA LEU A 387 20.09 -7.19 1.37
C LEU A 387 19.97 -6.05 0.33
N GLY A 388 19.79 -6.40 -0.95
CA GLY A 388 19.62 -5.40 -2.02
C GLY A 388 18.33 -4.59 -1.87
N MET A 389 17.22 -5.24 -1.51
CA MET A 389 15.96 -4.55 -1.21
C MET A 389 16.10 -3.62 -0.01
N ASN A 390 16.64 -4.12 1.10
CA ASN A 390 16.81 -3.31 2.30
C ASN A 390 17.73 -2.11 2.07
N SER A 391 18.71 -2.23 1.18
CA SER A 391 19.56 -1.09 0.81
C SER A 391 18.81 -0.03 0.01
N PHE A 392 17.79 -0.42 -0.78
CA PHE A 392 17.01 0.49 -1.62
C PHE A 392 15.71 0.98 -0.93
N TYR A 393 15.10 0.18 -0.05
CA TYR A 393 13.89 0.50 0.69
C TYR A 393 14.12 0.63 2.21
N PRO A 394 15.12 1.41 2.69
CA PRO A 394 15.50 1.42 4.11
C PRO A 394 14.60 2.30 4.99
N TYR A 395 13.57 2.98 4.41
CA TYR A 395 12.82 4.04 5.08
C TYR A 395 11.40 3.65 5.51
N THR A 396 10.92 2.43 5.21
CA THR A 396 9.51 2.06 5.39
C THR A 396 9.24 1.11 6.55
N VAL A 397 10.00 0.02 6.67
CA VAL A 397 9.70 -1.12 7.57
C VAL A 397 9.69 -0.75 9.06
N GLN A 398 10.45 0.23 9.48
CA GLN A 398 10.51 0.70 10.86
C GLN A 398 9.16 1.24 11.35
N TRP A 399 8.35 1.81 10.46
CA TRP A 399 7.03 2.34 10.80
C TRP A 399 5.96 1.25 10.92
N ASN A 400 6.19 0.09 10.31
CA ASN A 400 5.43 -1.14 10.59
C ASN A 400 5.78 -1.66 11.99
N HIS A 401 7.05 -1.65 12.33
CA HIS A 401 7.53 -2.08 13.65
C HIS A 401 7.00 -1.18 14.77
N ALA A 402 6.96 0.13 14.55
CA ALA A 402 6.38 1.14 15.44
C ALA A 402 4.85 1.09 15.53
N GLY A 403 4.18 0.58 14.51
CA GLY A 403 2.71 0.58 14.40
C GLY A 403 2.11 1.96 14.16
N THR A 404 2.92 2.96 13.76
CA THR A 404 2.50 4.34 13.49
C THR A 404 1.86 4.48 12.11
N PRO A 405 0.95 5.43 11.88
CA PRO A 405 0.45 5.74 10.55
C PRO A 405 1.54 6.39 9.71
N ALA A 406 1.55 6.11 8.41
CA ALA A 406 2.48 6.69 7.45
C ALA A 406 1.83 6.78 6.06
N VAL A 407 2.09 7.85 5.32
CA VAL A 407 1.57 8.02 3.96
C VAL A 407 2.69 8.34 2.99
N SER A 408 2.67 7.67 1.83
CA SER A 408 3.47 8.04 0.66
C SER A 408 2.67 9.03 -0.17
N MET A 409 3.28 10.20 -0.43
CA MET A 409 2.69 11.27 -1.23
C MET A 409 3.52 11.48 -2.50
N PRO A 410 2.89 11.47 -3.69
CA PRO A 410 3.57 11.86 -4.92
C PRO A 410 3.87 13.36 -4.87
N VAL A 411 5.10 13.75 -5.21
CA VAL A 411 5.55 15.17 -5.13
C VAL A 411 6.26 15.64 -6.39
N GLY A 412 6.18 14.90 -7.47
CA GLY A 412 6.79 15.25 -8.75
C GLY A 412 7.13 14.04 -9.59
N ARG A 413 7.88 14.28 -10.65
CA ARG A 413 8.36 13.26 -11.59
C ARG A 413 9.80 13.53 -11.99
N THR A 414 10.48 12.49 -12.39
CA THR A 414 11.79 12.58 -13.06
C THR A 414 11.60 12.98 -14.54
N ASP A 415 12.68 13.38 -15.20
CA ASP A 415 12.65 13.79 -16.62
C ASP A 415 12.17 12.64 -17.55
N ASP A 416 12.39 11.39 -17.15
CA ASP A 416 11.91 10.19 -17.83
C ASP A 416 10.52 9.74 -17.37
N GLY A 417 9.81 10.58 -16.60
CA GLY A 417 8.40 10.41 -16.22
C GLY A 417 8.12 9.52 -15.01
N LEU A 418 9.15 8.94 -14.37
CA LEU A 418 8.95 8.15 -13.15
C LEU A 418 8.51 9.04 -11.98
N PRO A 419 7.54 8.63 -11.17
CA PRO A 419 7.12 9.38 -10.00
C PRO A 419 8.21 9.54 -8.95
N LEU A 420 8.20 10.69 -8.28
CA LEU A 420 8.93 10.98 -7.05
C LEU A 420 7.95 11.12 -5.90
N ALA A 421 8.30 10.59 -4.74
CA ALA A 421 7.44 10.61 -3.57
C ALA A 421 8.23 10.85 -2.28
N VAL A 422 7.53 11.46 -1.32
CA VAL A 422 7.97 11.58 0.07
C VAL A 422 7.06 10.77 0.99
N GLN A 423 7.51 10.53 2.22
CA GLN A 423 6.73 9.85 3.24
C GLN A 423 6.52 10.79 4.43
N LEU A 424 5.26 10.95 4.84
CA LEU A 424 4.89 11.61 6.09
C LEU A 424 4.51 10.53 7.10
N ILE A 425 4.96 10.69 8.36
CA ILE A 425 4.70 9.74 9.45
C ILE A 425 4.23 10.52 10.67
N ALA A 426 3.07 10.15 11.22
CA ALA A 426 2.55 10.75 12.44
C ALA A 426 2.65 9.79 13.64
N ARG A 427 2.27 10.25 14.82
CA ARG A 427 2.18 9.44 16.03
C ARG A 427 1.15 8.33 15.86
N ARG A 428 1.31 7.26 16.62
CA ARG A 428 0.32 6.18 16.65
C ARG A 428 -1.03 6.74 17.11
N GLY A 429 -2.09 6.52 16.31
CA GLY A 429 -3.43 7.05 16.53
C GLY A 429 -3.71 8.41 15.89
N ASP A 430 -2.69 9.09 15.36
CA ASP A 430 -2.85 10.40 14.70
C ASP A 430 -3.18 10.28 13.20
N ASP A 431 -3.95 9.27 12.81
CA ASP A 431 -4.34 9.03 11.41
C ASP A 431 -5.09 10.23 10.81
N ALA A 432 -5.99 10.85 11.57
CA ALA A 432 -6.77 12.02 11.16
C ALA A 432 -5.87 13.23 10.87
N ARG A 433 -4.89 13.52 11.76
CA ARG A 433 -3.91 14.60 11.55
C ARG A 433 -3.06 14.35 10.31
N LEU A 434 -2.60 13.10 10.12
CA LEU A 434 -1.81 12.74 8.96
C LEU A 434 -2.62 12.87 7.66
N MET A 435 -3.90 12.50 7.70
CA MET A 435 -4.81 12.64 6.56
C MET A 435 -5.04 14.11 6.18
N SER A 436 -5.25 14.99 7.17
CA SER A 436 -5.37 16.43 6.96
C SER A 436 -4.13 17.03 6.31
N LEU A 437 -2.92 16.71 6.83
CA LEU A 437 -1.66 17.19 6.27
C LEU A 437 -1.43 16.67 4.86
N ALA A 438 -1.73 15.39 4.60
CA ALA A 438 -1.59 14.79 3.28
C ALA A 438 -2.52 15.47 2.25
N ALA A 439 -3.78 15.73 2.61
CA ALA A 439 -4.73 16.40 1.74
C ALA A 439 -4.37 17.86 1.50
N TRP A 440 -3.87 18.55 2.52
CA TRP A 440 -3.37 19.91 2.36
C TRP A 440 -2.16 19.94 1.41
N LEU A 441 -1.20 19.02 1.58
CA LEU A 441 -0.03 18.93 0.70
C LEU A 441 -0.42 18.62 -0.75
N GLU A 442 -1.40 17.73 -0.98
CA GLU A 442 -1.94 17.44 -2.31
C GLU A 442 -2.49 18.70 -2.98
N ARG A 443 -3.30 19.51 -2.24
CA ARG A 443 -3.86 20.78 -2.76
C ARG A 443 -2.79 21.85 -3.04
N SER A 444 -1.74 21.86 -2.23
CA SER A 444 -0.64 22.85 -2.39
C SER A 444 0.25 22.60 -3.61
N GLN A 445 0.15 21.41 -4.23
CA GLN A 445 0.91 21.02 -5.42
C GLN A 445 0.07 21.05 -6.71
N ALA A 446 -1.25 21.25 -6.61
CA ALA A 446 -2.18 21.33 -7.74
C ALA A 446 -2.16 22.73 -8.36
#